data_9ae496d0433e9eb065cd6bf9265743dc
#
_entry.id   9ae496d0433e9eb065cd6bf9265743dc
#
_cell.length_a   1.000
_cell.length_b   1.000
_cell.length_c   1.000
_cell.angle_alpha   90.00
_cell.angle_beta   90.00
_cell.angle_gamma   90.00
#
_symmetry.space_group_name_H-M   'P 1'
#
loop_
_entity.id
_entity.type
_entity.pdbx_description
1 polymer ?
#
loop_
_entity_poly.entity_id
_entity_poly.type
_entity_poly.pdbx_seq_one_letter_code
_entity_poly.pdbx_strand_id
1 'polypeptide(L)'
;MLRNGKKVNEVYQTKDYSIFKFREDNRIINKSHVKSIANNMKIRGWERGSYVVINKKGEIIDGQHRVTAAMEMGVPIHYILESNSGFETIRNLNSRQKNWAIVDHIHGFVVEGNPHYIKLNNFMKQYPELKPTEAMMLCTNSLVGGNRESFESGKFTTKNMDKAVEWAMHIMELKPLFEGYNRSSFVRALVKILTRCKEFSFEEFVRKVRVRPTNIHFCGSVDEYIKMIEEIYNFGRNKGGRLNLRNL
;
A
#
# COMPACT_ATOMS: atom_id res chain seq x y z
N MET A 1 -12.15 -4.98 -46.23
CA MET A 1 -10.69 -4.70 -46.21
C MET A 1 -10.42 -3.38 -45.51
N LEU A 2 -9.80 -3.42 -44.33
CA LEU A 2 -9.35 -2.20 -43.62
C LEU A 2 -8.05 -1.72 -44.28
N ARG A 3 -8.14 -0.74 -45.18
CA ARG A 3 -6.99 -0.31 -46.04
C ARG A 3 -6.29 0.97 -45.59
N ASN A 4 -6.66 1.62 -44.47
CA ASN A 4 -6.11 2.93 -44.08
C ASN A 4 -5.31 2.92 -42.77
N GLY A 5 -4.77 1.77 -42.32
CA GLY A 5 -3.93 1.68 -41.13
C GLY A 5 -2.45 1.77 -41.49
N LYS A 6 -1.68 2.62 -40.78
CA LYS A 6 -0.21 2.65 -40.81
C LYS A 6 0.27 1.52 -39.89
N LYS A 7 1.21 0.66 -40.38
CA LYS A 7 1.89 -0.32 -39.53
C LYS A 7 2.71 0.41 -38.46
N VAL A 8 2.37 0.19 -37.17
CA VAL A 8 2.99 0.89 -36.06
C VAL A 8 3.99 -0.02 -35.32
N ASN A 9 3.65 -1.32 -35.17
CA ASN A 9 4.50 -2.30 -34.50
C ASN A 9 4.42 -3.68 -35.14
N GLU A 10 5.46 -4.50 -34.94
CA GLU A 10 5.50 -5.92 -35.30
C GLU A 10 5.30 -6.76 -34.05
N VAL A 11 4.54 -7.84 -34.18
CA VAL A 11 4.37 -8.86 -33.15
C VAL A 11 5.34 -10.00 -33.41
N TYR A 12 6.14 -10.29 -32.41
CA TYR A 12 7.09 -11.41 -32.43
C TYR A 12 6.57 -12.54 -31.56
N GLN A 13 7.00 -13.78 -31.86
CA GLN A 13 6.69 -14.95 -31.06
C GLN A 13 7.99 -15.68 -30.74
N THR A 14 8.18 -16.13 -29.49
CA THR A 14 9.35 -16.90 -29.10
C THR A 14 9.07 -17.87 -27.97
N LYS A 15 9.85 -18.95 -27.89
CA LYS A 15 10.02 -19.81 -26.71
C LYS A 15 11.36 -19.59 -26.01
N ASP A 16 12.21 -18.73 -26.57
CA ASP A 16 13.42 -18.30 -25.88
C ASP A 16 13.09 -17.30 -24.79
N TYR A 17 12.92 -17.78 -23.57
CA TYR A 17 12.58 -16.97 -22.41
C TYR A 17 13.75 -16.14 -21.90
N SER A 18 14.99 -16.43 -22.35
CA SER A 18 16.20 -15.71 -21.92
C SER A 18 16.24 -14.25 -22.38
N ILE A 19 15.46 -13.91 -23.41
CA ILE A 19 15.34 -12.54 -23.90
C ILE A 19 14.56 -11.62 -22.97
N PHE A 20 13.74 -12.17 -22.03
CA PHE A 20 12.88 -11.41 -21.13
C PHE A 20 13.59 -11.13 -19.82
N LYS A 21 13.91 -9.86 -19.56
CA LYS A 21 14.56 -9.39 -18.34
C LYS A 21 13.53 -8.73 -17.43
N PHE A 22 13.37 -9.27 -16.22
CA PHE A 22 12.54 -8.66 -15.19
C PHE A 22 13.23 -7.44 -14.63
N ARG A 23 12.48 -6.36 -14.46
CA ARG A 23 12.97 -5.09 -13.88
C ARG A 23 12.65 -5.07 -12.39
N GLU A 24 13.58 -4.57 -11.60
CA GLU A 24 13.41 -4.44 -10.14
C GLU A 24 12.39 -3.37 -9.77
N ASP A 25 12.27 -2.30 -10.58
CA ASP A 25 11.33 -1.20 -10.37
C ASP A 25 9.90 -1.49 -10.84
N ASN A 26 9.62 -2.67 -11.41
CA ASN A 26 8.28 -3.08 -11.75
C ASN A 26 7.53 -3.58 -10.50
N ARG A 27 6.20 -3.70 -10.59
CA ARG A 27 5.40 -4.18 -9.46
C ARG A 27 5.78 -5.61 -9.04
N ILE A 28 5.54 -5.93 -7.77
CA ILE A 28 5.83 -7.26 -7.22
C ILE A 28 4.98 -8.33 -7.93
N ILE A 29 5.60 -9.47 -8.27
CA ILE A 29 4.91 -10.59 -8.91
C ILE A 29 3.94 -11.25 -7.92
N ASN A 30 2.66 -11.23 -8.26
CA ASN A 30 1.61 -11.87 -7.48
C ASN A 30 1.43 -13.33 -7.92
N LYS A 31 1.88 -14.27 -7.08
CA LYS A 31 1.84 -15.71 -7.37
C LYS A 31 0.43 -16.25 -7.65
N SER A 32 -0.61 -15.77 -6.97
CA SER A 32 -1.99 -16.20 -7.20
C SER A 32 -2.49 -15.73 -8.57
N HIS A 33 -2.10 -14.54 -9.01
CA HIS A 33 -2.43 -14.02 -10.33
C HIS A 33 -1.68 -14.78 -11.44
N VAL A 34 -0.38 -15.10 -11.24
CA VAL A 34 0.39 -15.96 -12.15
C VAL A 34 -0.30 -17.32 -12.31
N LYS A 35 -0.70 -17.97 -11.20
CA LYS A 35 -1.40 -19.26 -11.23
C LYS A 35 -2.72 -19.19 -11.99
N SER A 36 -3.48 -18.12 -11.85
CA SER A 36 -4.72 -17.91 -12.60
C SER A 36 -4.46 -17.79 -14.11
N ILE A 37 -3.42 -17.03 -14.51
CA ILE A 37 -3.01 -16.90 -15.92
C ILE A 37 -2.51 -18.25 -16.47
N ALA A 38 -1.67 -18.96 -15.71
CA ALA A 38 -1.13 -20.27 -16.09
C ALA A 38 -2.25 -21.30 -16.34
N ASN A 39 -3.27 -21.35 -15.48
CA ASN A 39 -4.44 -22.20 -15.67
C ASN A 39 -5.19 -21.89 -16.96
N ASN A 40 -5.35 -20.62 -17.32
CA ASN A 40 -5.95 -20.21 -18.58
C ASN A 40 -5.07 -20.62 -19.77
N MET A 41 -3.76 -20.43 -19.67
CA MET A 41 -2.82 -20.82 -20.71
C MET A 41 -2.77 -22.34 -20.92
N LYS A 42 -2.96 -23.14 -19.87
CA LYS A 42 -3.03 -24.62 -19.96
C LYS A 42 -4.21 -25.07 -20.84
N ILE A 43 -5.32 -24.34 -20.80
CA ILE A 43 -6.55 -24.70 -21.51
C ILE A 43 -6.56 -24.13 -22.93
N ARG A 44 -6.09 -22.89 -23.11
CA ARG A 44 -6.27 -22.11 -24.35
C ARG A 44 -4.98 -21.75 -25.06
N GLY A 45 -3.82 -22.07 -24.48
CA GLY A 45 -2.52 -21.57 -24.94
C GLY A 45 -2.38 -20.06 -24.68
N TRP A 46 -1.50 -19.41 -25.43
CA TRP A 46 -1.34 -17.96 -25.39
C TRP A 46 -2.58 -17.26 -25.99
N GLU A 47 -3.16 -16.31 -25.25
CA GLU A 47 -4.34 -15.60 -25.71
C GLU A 47 -4.02 -14.65 -26.87
N ARG A 48 -4.73 -14.79 -27.99
CA ARG A 48 -4.58 -13.95 -29.18
C ARG A 48 -4.96 -12.51 -28.85
N GLY A 49 -4.14 -11.54 -29.27
CA GLY A 49 -4.33 -10.11 -28.96
C GLY A 49 -3.74 -9.66 -27.62
N SER A 50 -3.17 -10.58 -26.84
CA SER A 50 -2.41 -10.27 -25.63
C SER A 50 -0.92 -10.28 -25.94
N TYR A 51 -0.22 -9.16 -25.70
CA TYR A 51 1.22 -9.04 -26.00
C TYR A 51 1.99 -8.62 -24.75
N VAL A 52 3.20 -9.15 -24.61
CA VAL A 52 4.21 -8.62 -23.68
C VAL A 52 4.89 -7.42 -24.35
N VAL A 53 5.11 -6.35 -23.61
CA VAL A 53 5.85 -5.19 -24.11
C VAL A 53 7.26 -5.24 -23.51
N ILE A 54 8.27 -5.22 -24.35
CA ILE A 54 9.68 -5.16 -23.94
C ILE A 54 10.39 -4.00 -24.64
N ASN A 55 11.44 -3.48 -24.02
CA ASN A 55 12.33 -2.52 -24.66
C ASN A 55 13.45 -3.23 -25.46
N LYS A 56 14.30 -2.44 -26.15
CA LYS A 56 15.44 -2.95 -26.94
C LYS A 56 16.48 -3.74 -26.12
N LYS A 57 16.49 -3.60 -24.78
CA LYS A 57 17.37 -4.35 -23.88
C LYS A 57 16.75 -5.68 -23.41
N GLY A 58 15.52 -5.98 -23.84
CA GLY A 58 14.74 -7.13 -23.39
C GLY A 58 14.03 -6.92 -22.05
N GLU A 59 14.07 -5.72 -21.47
CA GLU A 59 13.44 -5.44 -20.19
C GLU A 59 11.91 -5.37 -20.36
N ILE A 60 11.19 -6.09 -19.49
CA ILE A 60 9.74 -6.19 -19.54
C ILE A 60 9.11 -4.88 -19.06
N ILE A 61 8.38 -4.21 -19.94
CA ILE A 61 7.62 -3.00 -19.66
C ILE A 61 6.23 -3.35 -19.15
N ASP A 62 5.54 -4.27 -19.82
CA ASP A 62 4.25 -4.81 -19.42
C ASP A 62 4.17 -6.31 -19.69
N GLY A 63 3.45 -7.02 -18.82
CA GLY A 63 3.16 -8.43 -18.98
C GLY A 63 4.05 -9.38 -18.18
N GLN A 64 4.78 -8.94 -17.16
CA GLN A 64 5.66 -9.80 -16.35
C GLN A 64 4.94 -11.03 -15.76
N HIS A 65 3.69 -10.92 -15.31
CA HIS A 65 2.91 -12.06 -14.82
C HIS A 65 2.60 -13.06 -15.95
N ARG A 66 2.39 -12.57 -17.18
CA ARG A 66 2.17 -13.40 -18.38
C ARG A 66 3.45 -14.12 -18.79
N VAL A 67 4.60 -13.42 -18.71
CA VAL A 67 5.91 -14.04 -18.96
C VAL A 67 6.16 -15.14 -17.94
N THR A 68 5.98 -14.87 -16.65
CA THR A 68 6.16 -15.88 -15.59
C THR A 68 5.26 -17.11 -15.81
N ALA A 69 3.97 -16.88 -16.08
CA ALA A 69 3.03 -17.97 -16.34
C ALA A 69 3.41 -18.78 -17.60
N ALA A 70 3.86 -18.11 -18.67
CA ALA A 70 4.27 -18.77 -19.92
C ALA A 70 5.54 -19.62 -19.73
N MET A 71 6.49 -19.14 -18.92
CA MET A 71 7.70 -19.91 -18.55
C MET A 71 7.31 -21.18 -17.78
N GLU A 72 6.39 -21.09 -16.81
CA GLU A 72 5.91 -22.26 -16.04
C GLU A 72 5.19 -23.27 -16.93
N MET A 73 4.48 -22.79 -17.95
CA MET A 73 3.66 -23.64 -18.84
C MET A 73 4.37 -24.08 -20.11
N GLY A 74 5.57 -23.58 -20.42
CA GLY A 74 6.30 -23.89 -21.64
C GLY A 74 5.62 -23.43 -22.92
N VAL A 75 4.76 -22.38 -22.86
CA VAL A 75 4.03 -21.84 -24.01
C VAL A 75 4.80 -20.70 -24.67
N PRO A 76 4.71 -20.49 -25.99
CA PRO A 76 5.37 -19.38 -26.67
C PRO A 76 4.76 -18.05 -26.23
N ILE A 77 5.61 -17.03 -26.12
CA ILE A 77 5.22 -15.66 -25.76
C ILE A 77 5.11 -14.81 -27.01
N HIS A 78 4.00 -14.07 -27.13
CA HIS A 78 3.86 -13.01 -28.13
C HIS A 78 4.30 -11.67 -27.51
N TYR A 79 5.17 -10.94 -28.19
CA TYR A 79 5.69 -9.69 -27.68
C TYR A 79 5.85 -8.61 -28.75
N ILE A 80 5.89 -7.37 -28.33
CA ILE A 80 6.19 -6.20 -29.16
C ILE A 80 7.37 -5.43 -28.58
N LEU A 81 8.15 -4.78 -29.46
CA LEU A 81 9.27 -3.92 -29.07
C LEU A 81 8.79 -2.47 -28.94
N GLU A 82 9.04 -1.85 -27.80
CA GLU A 82 8.79 -0.45 -27.54
C GLU A 82 10.13 0.31 -27.47
N SER A 83 10.26 1.42 -28.20
CA SER A 83 11.55 2.11 -28.36
C SER A 83 11.88 3.09 -27.23
N ASN A 84 10.89 3.63 -26.50
CA ASN A 84 11.04 4.76 -25.57
C ASN A 84 10.34 4.53 -24.22
N SER A 85 10.71 3.48 -23.47
CA SER A 85 10.03 3.16 -22.24
C SER A 85 10.91 3.34 -20.99
N GLY A 86 10.69 4.45 -20.29
CA GLY A 86 11.14 4.66 -18.91
C GLY A 86 10.13 4.14 -17.89
N PHE A 87 10.46 4.26 -16.60
CA PHE A 87 9.60 3.88 -15.45
C PHE A 87 8.19 4.52 -15.55
N GLU A 88 8.10 5.76 -15.99
CA GLU A 88 6.83 6.48 -16.15
C GLU A 88 5.89 5.80 -17.17
N THR A 89 6.43 5.29 -18.26
CA THR A 89 5.67 4.54 -19.27
C THR A 89 5.13 3.24 -18.70
N ILE A 90 5.95 2.50 -17.92
CA ILE A 90 5.56 1.26 -17.24
C ILE A 90 4.40 1.53 -16.29
N ARG A 91 4.53 2.58 -15.47
CA ARG A 91 3.50 2.97 -14.50
C ARG A 91 2.20 3.35 -15.20
N ASN A 92 2.25 4.12 -16.28
CA ASN A 92 1.06 4.55 -17.03
C ASN A 92 0.35 3.41 -17.75
N LEU A 93 1.09 2.45 -18.34
CA LEU A 93 0.50 1.26 -18.97
C LEU A 93 -0.15 0.34 -17.93
N ASN A 94 0.51 0.12 -16.79
CA ASN A 94 0.01 -0.75 -15.74
C ASN A 94 -1.17 -0.13 -14.96
N SER A 95 -1.21 1.18 -14.80
CA SER A 95 -2.32 1.87 -14.11
C SER A 95 -3.66 1.79 -14.84
N ARG A 96 -3.63 1.60 -16.17
CA ARG A 96 -4.85 1.47 -16.98
C ARG A 96 -5.45 0.06 -17.00
N GLN A 97 -4.65 -1.00 -16.77
CA GLN A 97 -5.12 -2.38 -16.84
C GLN A 97 -5.51 -2.97 -15.48
N LYS A 98 -4.78 -2.63 -14.43
CA LYS A 98 -5.10 -2.94 -13.03
C LYS A 98 -4.39 -1.92 -12.17
N ASN A 99 -5.13 -1.16 -11.37
CA ASN A 99 -4.55 -0.16 -10.47
C ASN A 99 -3.45 -0.80 -9.62
N TRP A 100 -2.29 -0.15 -9.58
CA TRP A 100 -1.24 -0.53 -8.65
C TRP A 100 -1.75 -0.44 -7.22
N ALA A 101 -1.44 -1.44 -6.41
CA ALA A 101 -1.66 -1.35 -4.98
C ALA A 101 -0.65 -0.36 -4.36
N ILE A 102 -0.96 0.14 -3.18
CA ILE A 102 -0.07 1.06 -2.45
C ILE A 102 1.35 0.49 -2.34
N VAL A 103 1.47 -0.82 -2.08
CA VAL A 103 2.76 -1.50 -1.95
C VAL A 103 3.56 -1.56 -3.26
N ASP A 104 2.90 -1.59 -4.43
CA ASP A 104 3.58 -1.58 -5.73
C ASP A 104 4.20 -0.19 -6.00
N HIS A 105 3.48 0.89 -5.66
CA HIS A 105 4.00 2.26 -5.74
C HIS A 105 5.18 2.47 -4.79
N ILE A 106 5.06 1.99 -3.53
CA ILE A 106 6.16 2.08 -2.55
C ILE A 106 7.38 1.37 -3.11
N HIS A 107 7.24 0.13 -3.59
CA HIS A 107 8.34 -0.64 -4.15
C HIS A 107 9.04 0.09 -5.31
N GLY A 108 8.28 0.57 -6.30
CA GLY A 108 8.84 1.29 -7.43
C GLY A 108 9.64 2.52 -7.03
N PHE A 109 9.10 3.37 -6.15
CA PHE A 109 9.81 4.56 -5.69
C PHE A 109 10.98 4.28 -4.73
N VAL A 110 10.96 3.16 -4.02
CA VAL A 110 12.12 2.69 -3.24
C VAL A 110 13.27 2.31 -4.17
N VAL A 111 13.00 1.59 -5.26
CA VAL A 111 14.01 1.21 -6.28
C VAL A 111 14.58 2.47 -6.98
N GLU A 112 13.75 3.49 -7.22
CA GLU A 112 14.20 4.80 -7.73
C GLU A 112 15.04 5.60 -6.70
N GLY A 113 15.14 5.13 -5.45
CA GLY A 113 15.91 5.81 -4.41
C GLY A 113 15.20 6.99 -3.74
N ASN A 114 13.86 7.09 -3.86
CA ASN A 114 13.11 8.18 -3.23
C ASN A 114 13.17 8.08 -1.69
N PRO A 115 13.78 9.07 -1.00
CA PRO A 115 14.06 8.96 0.43
C PRO A 115 12.80 8.88 1.29
N HIS A 116 11.69 9.46 0.86
CA HIS A 116 10.43 9.42 1.60
C HIS A 116 9.76 8.05 1.53
N TYR A 117 9.83 7.38 0.37
CA TYR A 117 9.30 6.02 0.22
C TYR A 117 10.19 4.99 0.90
N ILE A 118 11.51 5.21 0.92
CA ILE A 118 12.46 4.38 1.70
C ILE A 118 12.12 4.46 3.19
N LYS A 119 11.88 5.67 3.74
CA LYS A 119 11.45 5.84 5.13
C LYS A 119 10.13 5.15 5.43
N LEU A 120 9.13 5.32 4.56
CA LEU A 120 7.82 4.66 4.70
C LEU A 120 7.96 3.13 4.66
N ASN A 121 8.72 2.58 3.71
CA ASN A 121 8.95 1.15 3.58
C ASN A 121 9.65 0.56 4.83
N ASN A 122 10.66 1.26 5.36
CA ASN A 122 11.34 0.84 6.58
C ASN A 122 10.40 0.89 7.80
N PHE A 123 9.57 1.92 7.89
CA PHE A 123 8.54 2.03 8.94
C PHE A 123 7.53 0.87 8.86
N MET A 124 7.06 0.52 7.66
CA MET A 124 6.14 -0.62 7.47
C MET A 124 6.78 -1.96 7.82
N LYS A 125 8.09 -2.13 7.56
CA LYS A 125 8.83 -3.34 7.97
C LYS A 125 8.99 -3.43 9.48
N GLN A 126 9.12 -2.30 10.16
CA GLN A 126 9.23 -2.23 11.63
C GLN A 126 7.86 -2.48 12.31
N TYR A 127 6.76 -2.07 11.67
CA TYR A 127 5.39 -2.20 12.21
C TYR A 127 4.47 -2.94 11.22
N PRO A 128 4.69 -4.24 10.99
CA PRO A 128 3.98 -5.01 9.96
C PRO A 128 2.49 -5.22 10.25
N GLU A 129 2.04 -5.00 11.47
CA GLU A 129 0.63 -5.07 11.85
C GLU A 129 -0.19 -3.85 11.39
N LEU A 130 0.48 -2.73 11.06
CA LEU A 130 -0.18 -1.55 10.51
C LEU A 130 -0.38 -1.70 9.01
N LYS A 131 -1.57 -1.41 8.53
CA LYS A 131 -1.82 -1.40 7.08
C LYS A 131 -1.07 -0.26 6.41
N PRO A 132 -0.78 -0.33 5.10
CA PRO A 132 -0.08 0.73 4.38
C PRO A 132 -0.70 2.12 4.54
N THR A 133 -2.04 2.20 4.59
CA THR A 133 -2.77 3.47 4.77
C THR A 133 -2.53 4.11 6.14
N GLU A 134 -2.46 3.29 7.20
CA GLU A 134 -2.13 3.75 8.55
C GLU A 134 -0.68 4.17 8.65
N ALA A 135 0.24 3.40 8.06
CA ALA A 135 1.65 3.76 7.99
C ALA A 135 1.87 5.11 7.28
N MET A 136 1.19 5.33 6.14
CA MET A 136 1.23 6.61 5.43
C MET A 136 0.70 7.76 6.31
N MET A 137 -0.42 7.55 7.01
CA MET A 137 -1.01 8.54 7.92
C MET A 137 -0.04 8.92 9.04
N LEU A 138 0.59 7.94 9.68
CA LEU A 138 1.58 8.17 10.73
C LEU A 138 2.81 8.91 10.19
N CYS A 139 3.40 8.44 9.09
CA CYS A 139 4.59 9.03 8.48
C CYS A 139 4.38 10.46 7.94
N THR A 140 3.15 10.83 7.56
CA THR A 140 2.81 12.20 7.15
C THR A 140 2.40 13.08 8.32
N ASN A 141 2.24 12.51 9.52
CA ASN A 141 1.63 13.17 10.69
C ASN A 141 0.28 13.84 10.34
N SER A 142 -0.51 13.20 9.51
CA SER A 142 -1.77 13.73 8.98
C SER A 142 -2.85 12.65 8.98
N LEU A 143 -4.04 13.00 9.44
CA LEU A 143 -5.21 12.10 9.47
C LEU A 143 -5.65 11.61 8.09
N VAL A 144 -5.24 12.29 7.04
CA VAL A 144 -5.61 11.98 5.64
C VAL A 144 -4.59 11.04 4.96
N GLY A 145 -3.41 10.84 5.55
CA GLY A 145 -2.36 9.97 4.98
C GLY A 145 -1.73 10.49 3.68
N GLY A 146 -1.99 11.75 3.33
CA GLY A 146 -1.56 12.35 2.08
C GLY A 146 -2.59 12.24 0.94
N ASN A 147 -2.36 13.00 -0.14
CA ASN A 147 -3.17 12.94 -1.35
C ASN A 147 -2.76 11.71 -2.18
N ARG A 148 -3.74 10.92 -2.63
CA ARG A 148 -3.51 9.73 -3.46
C ARG A 148 -2.72 10.05 -4.73
N GLU A 149 -3.05 11.10 -5.44
CA GLU A 149 -2.36 11.54 -6.65
C GLU A 149 -0.89 11.89 -6.37
N SER A 150 -0.61 12.63 -5.30
CA SER A 150 0.75 12.94 -4.86
C SER A 150 1.53 11.68 -4.49
N PHE A 151 0.87 10.73 -3.84
CA PHE A 151 1.48 9.44 -3.53
C PHE A 151 1.78 8.62 -4.79
N GLU A 152 0.84 8.47 -5.71
CA GLU A 152 1.01 7.71 -6.95
C GLU A 152 1.99 8.37 -7.93
N SER A 153 2.22 9.69 -7.82
CA SER A 153 3.16 10.46 -8.65
C SER A 153 4.57 10.64 -8.06
N GLY A 154 4.87 10.01 -6.93
CA GLY A 154 6.21 10.12 -6.30
C GLY A 154 6.42 11.40 -5.48
N LYS A 155 5.38 12.21 -5.27
CA LYS A 155 5.42 13.47 -4.51
C LYS A 155 5.05 13.30 -3.02
N PHE A 156 4.92 12.05 -2.56
CA PHE A 156 4.69 11.77 -1.15
C PHE A 156 5.87 12.22 -0.31
N THR A 157 5.59 12.86 0.83
CA THR A 157 6.63 13.34 1.75
C THR A 157 6.31 12.90 3.19
N THR A 158 7.29 12.28 3.83
CA THR A 158 7.25 12.03 5.28
C THR A 158 7.54 13.33 6.04
N LYS A 159 6.93 13.46 7.22
CA LYS A 159 7.19 14.57 8.13
C LYS A 159 8.06 14.09 9.31
N ASN A 160 7.64 14.36 10.54
CA ASN A 160 8.38 13.95 11.74
C ASN A 160 8.27 12.43 11.94
N MET A 161 9.35 11.71 11.65
CA MET A 161 9.40 10.25 11.77
C MET A 161 9.47 9.79 13.22
N ASP A 162 10.09 10.57 14.14
CA ASP A 162 10.15 10.22 15.55
C ASP A 162 8.74 10.20 16.15
N LYS A 163 7.91 11.18 15.76
CA LYS A 163 6.50 11.23 16.14
C LYS A 163 5.69 10.07 15.53
N ALA A 164 6.01 9.66 14.31
CA ALA A 164 5.37 8.49 13.70
C ALA A 164 5.71 7.21 14.46
N VAL A 165 6.96 7.05 14.89
CA VAL A 165 7.42 5.93 15.71
C VAL A 165 6.76 5.95 17.09
N GLU A 166 6.71 7.10 17.75
CA GLU A 166 6.01 7.28 19.03
C GLU A 166 4.55 6.82 18.95
N TRP A 167 3.81 7.28 17.95
CA TRP A 167 2.41 6.89 17.75
C TRP A 167 2.25 5.40 17.42
N ALA A 168 3.18 4.82 16.64
CA ALA A 168 3.16 3.39 16.37
C ALA A 168 3.42 2.59 17.65
N MET A 169 4.35 3.00 18.51
CA MET A 169 4.61 2.37 19.79
C MET A 169 3.38 2.42 20.70
N HIS A 170 2.69 3.56 20.77
CA HIS A 170 1.42 3.69 21.50
C HIS A 170 0.36 2.68 20.99
N ILE A 171 0.23 2.53 19.67
CA ILE A 171 -0.71 1.56 19.07
C ILE A 171 -0.29 0.13 19.44
N MET A 172 1.00 -0.20 19.35
CA MET A 172 1.50 -1.54 19.68
C MET A 172 1.36 -1.86 21.17
N GLU A 173 1.49 -0.90 22.07
CA GLU A 173 1.29 -1.10 23.52
C GLU A 173 -0.14 -1.57 23.85
N LEU A 174 -1.12 -1.20 23.02
CA LEU A 174 -2.51 -1.65 23.19
C LEU A 174 -2.77 -3.07 22.70
N LYS A 175 -1.84 -3.70 21.99
CA LYS A 175 -1.99 -5.05 21.42
C LYS A 175 -2.41 -6.11 22.45
N PRO A 176 -1.80 -6.22 23.65
CA PRO A 176 -2.22 -7.19 24.67
C PRO A 176 -3.52 -6.81 25.38
N LEU A 177 -4.03 -5.60 25.21
CA LEU A 177 -5.19 -5.07 25.93
C LEU A 177 -6.45 -5.02 25.07
N PHE A 178 -6.30 -4.96 23.74
CA PHE A 178 -7.42 -4.79 22.82
C PHE A 178 -7.12 -5.41 21.44
N GLU A 179 -7.87 -6.42 21.05
CA GLU A 179 -7.71 -7.09 19.76
C GLU A 179 -7.87 -6.14 18.55
N GLY A 180 -8.68 -5.10 18.71
CA GLY A 180 -8.92 -4.10 17.68
C GLY A 180 -7.88 -2.97 17.59
N TYR A 181 -6.72 -3.08 18.26
CA TYR A 181 -5.68 -2.03 18.38
C TYR A 181 -5.18 -1.48 17.04
N ASN A 182 -5.16 -2.29 15.97
CA ASN A 182 -4.68 -1.93 14.63
C ASN A 182 -5.81 -1.70 13.61
N ARG A 183 -7.09 -1.62 14.05
CA ARG A 183 -8.19 -1.27 13.14
C ARG A 183 -8.07 0.18 12.69
N SER A 184 -8.26 0.40 11.38
CA SER A 184 -8.13 1.72 10.75
C SER A 184 -8.92 2.82 11.47
N SER A 185 -10.16 2.55 11.88
CA SER A 185 -10.99 3.52 12.60
C SER A 185 -10.47 3.81 14.02
N PHE A 186 -9.96 2.79 14.73
CA PHE A 186 -9.36 2.98 16.05
C PHE A 186 -8.05 3.78 15.97
N VAL A 187 -7.14 3.38 15.06
CA VAL A 187 -5.88 4.10 14.84
C VAL A 187 -6.12 5.57 14.50
N ARG A 188 -7.09 5.85 13.61
CA ARG A 188 -7.46 7.22 13.27
C ARG A 188 -8.02 8.01 14.45
N ALA A 189 -8.86 7.40 15.28
CA ALA A 189 -9.40 8.01 16.49
C ALA A 189 -8.28 8.39 17.47
N LEU A 190 -7.38 7.43 17.76
CA LEU A 190 -6.26 7.64 18.67
C LEU A 190 -5.32 8.76 18.16
N VAL A 191 -4.91 8.69 16.89
CA VAL A 191 -4.03 9.72 16.29
C VAL A 191 -4.71 11.08 16.26
N LYS A 192 -6.03 11.16 16.01
CA LYS A 192 -6.78 12.41 16.07
C LYS A 192 -6.72 13.04 17.47
N ILE A 193 -6.91 12.22 18.50
CA ILE A 193 -6.81 12.67 19.90
C ILE A 193 -5.39 13.14 20.23
N LEU A 194 -4.37 12.31 19.95
CA LEU A 194 -2.96 12.63 20.20
C LEU A 194 -2.48 13.89 19.45
N THR A 195 -3.11 14.21 18.34
CA THR A 195 -2.76 15.39 17.54
C THR A 195 -3.45 16.65 18.03
N ARG A 196 -4.70 16.55 18.49
CA ARG A 196 -5.57 17.70 18.74
C ARG A 196 -5.79 18.02 20.21
N CYS A 197 -5.59 17.07 21.12
CA CYS A 197 -5.75 17.26 22.56
C CYS A 197 -4.41 17.15 23.27
N LYS A 198 -3.82 18.29 23.62
CA LYS A 198 -2.52 18.33 24.33
C LYS A 198 -2.62 17.83 25.78
N GLU A 199 -3.79 17.92 26.35
CA GLU A 199 -4.08 17.50 27.72
C GLU A 199 -4.31 15.98 27.85
N PHE A 200 -4.39 15.26 26.73
CA PHE A 200 -4.55 13.81 26.73
C PHE A 200 -3.21 13.12 26.98
N SER A 201 -3.10 12.38 28.10
CA SER A 201 -1.98 11.49 28.38
C SER A 201 -2.31 10.07 27.92
N PHE A 202 -1.50 9.53 27.03
CA PHE A 202 -1.63 8.17 26.57
C PHE A 202 -1.39 7.15 27.70
N GLU A 203 -0.40 7.39 28.57
CA GLU A 203 -0.07 6.54 29.72
C GLU A 203 -1.26 6.43 30.69
N GLU A 204 -1.92 7.55 30.97
CA GLU A 204 -3.11 7.56 31.81
C GLU A 204 -4.28 6.78 31.15
N PHE A 205 -4.44 6.92 29.83
CA PHE A 205 -5.42 6.11 29.10
C PHE A 205 -5.13 4.63 29.22
N VAL A 206 -3.90 4.18 28.96
CA VAL A 206 -3.50 2.76 29.09
C VAL A 206 -3.70 2.26 30.50
N ARG A 207 -3.32 3.06 31.52
CA ARG A 207 -3.53 2.71 32.93
C ARG A 207 -5.01 2.43 33.22
N LYS A 208 -5.92 3.25 32.69
CA LYS A 208 -7.38 3.05 32.86
C LYS A 208 -7.92 1.87 32.11
N VAL A 209 -7.42 1.61 30.90
CA VAL A 209 -7.76 0.38 30.15
C VAL A 209 -7.35 -0.87 30.92
N ARG A 210 -6.15 -0.88 31.54
CA ARG A 210 -5.68 -2.03 32.37
C ARG A 210 -6.57 -2.26 33.59
N VAL A 211 -7.09 -1.21 34.20
CA VAL A 211 -8.01 -1.32 35.37
C VAL A 211 -9.38 -1.86 34.96
N ARG A 212 -9.84 -1.51 33.73
CA ARG A 212 -11.15 -1.94 33.21
C ARG A 212 -11.04 -2.38 31.74
N PRO A 213 -10.47 -3.55 31.48
CA PRO A 213 -10.21 -4.00 30.11
C PRO A 213 -11.49 -4.26 29.31
N THR A 214 -12.64 -4.50 29.95
CA THR A 214 -13.92 -4.68 29.27
C THR A 214 -14.52 -3.40 28.71
N ASN A 215 -14.01 -2.23 29.11
CA ASN A 215 -14.51 -0.93 28.62
C ASN A 215 -13.95 -0.59 27.23
N ILE A 216 -12.81 -1.17 26.82
CA ILE A 216 -12.31 -1.04 25.47
C ILE A 216 -12.89 -2.16 24.61
N HIS A 217 -13.58 -1.79 23.52
CA HIS A 217 -14.31 -2.73 22.68
C HIS A 217 -14.35 -2.27 21.21
N PHE A 218 -14.85 -3.12 20.34
CA PHE A 218 -15.00 -2.78 18.92
C PHE A 218 -16.12 -1.75 18.72
N CYS A 219 -15.81 -0.72 17.92
CA CYS A 219 -16.75 0.31 17.47
C CYS A 219 -16.82 0.34 15.94
N GLY A 220 -17.90 0.89 15.38
CA GLY A 220 -18.16 0.94 13.93
C GLY A 220 -17.48 2.11 13.24
N SER A 221 -17.24 3.23 13.96
CA SER A 221 -16.75 4.48 13.40
C SER A 221 -15.63 5.12 14.21
N VAL A 222 -14.94 6.11 13.62
CA VAL A 222 -13.92 6.92 14.31
C VAL A 222 -14.52 7.67 15.48
N ASP A 223 -15.70 8.25 15.32
CA ASP A 223 -16.34 9.06 16.35
C ASP A 223 -16.82 8.21 17.54
N GLU A 224 -17.29 6.99 17.28
CA GLU A 224 -17.61 6.04 18.35
C GLU A 224 -16.36 5.62 19.14
N TYR A 225 -15.23 5.42 18.48
CA TYR A 225 -13.96 5.16 19.16
C TYR A 225 -13.50 6.36 19.99
N ILE A 226 -13.66 7.58 19.49
CA ILE A 226 -13.35 8.80 20.27
C ILE A 226 -14.22 8.86 21.50
N LYS A 227 -15.52 8.59 21.37
CA LYS A 227 -16.46 8.56 22.49
C LYS A 227 -16.05 7.53 23.53
N MET A 228 -15.73 6.31 23.12
CA MET A 228 -15.27 5.22 24.00
C MET A 228 -13.98 5.61 24.74
N ILE A 229 -12.99 6.18 24.03
CA ILE A 229 -11.72 6.64 24.62
C ILE A 229 -12.01 7.75 25.65
N GLU A 230 -12.89 8.70 25.33
CA GLU A 230 -13.31 9.77 26.25
C GLU A 230 -13.94 9.20 27.53
N GLU A 231 -14.84 8.24 27.41
CA GLU A 231 -15.52 7.61 28.54
C GLU A 231 -14.53 6.87 29.44
N ILE A 232 -13.60 6.11 28.87
CA ILE A 232 -12.53 5.43 29.61
C ILE A 232 -11.64 6.46 30.30
N TYR A 233 -11.19 7.50 29.58
CA TYR A 233 -10.28 8.50 30.11
C TYR A 233 -10.87 9.33 31.24
N ASN A 234 -12.15 9.70 31.14
CA ASN A 234 -12.87 10.50 32.10
C ASN A 234 -13.40 9.72 33.31
N PHE A 235 -13.34 8.39 33.27
CA PHE A 235 -13.79 7.56 34.37
C PHE A 235 -13.04 7.90 35.66
N GLY A 236 -13.80 8.20 36.76
CA GLY A 236 -13.25 8.59 38.07
C GLY A 236 -12.66 10.01 38.13
N ARG A 237 -12.82 10.83 37.08
CA ARG A 237 -12.41 12.24 37.12
C ARG A 237 -13.55 13.15 37.56
N ASN A 238 -13.21 14.15 38.35
CA ASN A 238 -14.15 15.24 38.73
C ASN A 238 -14.52 16.05 37.49
N LYS A 239 -15.68 16.74 37.52
CA LYS A 239 -16.20 17.53 36.38
C LYS A 239 -15.17 18.48 35.76
N GLY A 240 -14.38 19.20 36.58
CA GLY A 240 -13.35 20.15 36.11
C GLY A 240 -12.11 19.53 35.49
N GLY A 241 -11.87 18.22 35.67
CA GLY A 241 -10.72 17.50 35.09
C GLY A 241 -11.07 16.62 33.91
N ARG A 242 -12.32 16.66 33.42
CA ARG A 242 -12.77 15.84 32.27
C ARG A 242 -12.37 16.49 30.97
N LEU A 243 -11.88 15.69 30.04
CA LEU A 243 -11.60 16.09 28.66
C LEU A 243 -12.87 15.91 27.82
N ASN A 244 -13.07 16.83 26.87
CA ASN A 244 -14.11 16.71 25.84
C ASN A 244 -13.39 16.38 24.52
N LEU A 245 -13.35 15.09 24.18
CA LEU A 245 -12.67 14.61 22.98
C LEU A 245 -13.59 14.55 21.75
N ARG A 246 -14.92 14.67 21.94
CA ARG A 246 -15.89 14.58 20.83
C ARG A 246 -15.87 15.79 19.91
N ASN A 247 -15.37 16.91 20.39
CA ASN A 247 -15.31 18.18 19.64
C ASN A 247 -13.94 18.41 18.93
N LEU A 248 -13.12 17.36 18.80
CA LEU A 248 -11.79 17.44 18.19
C LEU A 248 -11.83 17.50 16.65
#